data_303e606f1ac173d606008ec5ce6757d6
#
_entry.id   303e606f1ac173d606008ec5ce6757d6
#
_cell.length_a   1.000
_cell.length_b   1.000
_cell.length_c   1.000
_cell.angle_alpha   90.00
_cell.angle_beta   90.00
_cell.angle_gamma   90.00
#
_symmetry.space_group_name_H-M   'P 1'
#
loop_
_entity.id
_entity.type
_entity.pdbx_description
1 polymer ?
#
loop_
_entity_poly.entity_id
_entity_poly.type
_entity_poly.pdbx_seq_one_letter_code
_entity_poly.pdbx_strand_id
1 'polypeptide(L)'
;MTYIYGPVSSWRYGRSLGLDVTAPPKKCTFNCVYCQLGQTKRHVDSPEGLQNTMPSPIDIIIELEQTLEQLDKETIDVLTFSGTGEPTLNMKIGEILTSARERVGDLPIILLTNASLLPRRDVRKGISSFDIVTAKYDAGDEDTFRKINRPAGRGFTLHDIQDAIIQLQREMKGMLALEVMLLRGPRGLSNIEGASRKALLEGIVEVNPDLVQIYTPWRPSAVKSVKPVSSRILHEFGSELEEYFGKERLWIYGMHDARGQGVKWKSHHNLEEEIMELLRRRPCRIADITNSLDLESSKTTCIIGKLQVAGRVGVKRIQTDVFYEAN
;
A
#
# COMPACT_ATOMS: atom_id res chain seq x y z
N MET A 1 6.72 -10.77 -16.55
CA MET A 1 5.87 -10.16 -15.50
C MET A 1 6.65 -10.30 -14.21
N THR A 2 6.93 -9.21 -13.52
CA THR A 2 7.77 -9.22 -12.34
C THR A 2 6.92 -9.23 -11.07
N TYR A 3 7.38 -9.95 -10.04
CA TYR A 3 6.78 -9.98 -8.71
C TYR A 3 7.48 -9.00 -7.77
N ILE A 4 8.75 -8.69 -8.04
CA ILE A 4 9.54 -7.74 -7.27
C ILE A 4 9.56 -6.40 -8.00
N TYR A 5 9.45 -5.31 -7.26
CA TYR A 5 9.48 -3.97 -7.82
C TYR A 5 10.08 -2.96 -6.83
N GLY A 6 10.58 -1.89 -7.37
CA GLY A 6 11.26 -0.86 -6.58
C GLY A 6 12.77 -1.13 -6.51
N PRO A 7 13.43 -0.80 -5.40
CA PRO A 7 12.89 -0.20 -4.17
C PRO A 7 12.22 1.14 -4.38
N VAL A 8 11.12 1.38 -3.67
CA VAL A 8 10.35 2.60 -3.79
C VAL A 8 10.51 3.48 -2.55
N SER A 9 10.66 4.79 -2.75
CA SER A 9 10.72 5.74 -1.65
C SER A 9 9.35 5.88 -0.97
N SER A 10 9.24 5.37 0.25
CA SER A 10 8.04 5.41 1.08
C SER A 10 8.20 6.45 2.19
N TRP A 11 7.22 7.34 2.34
CA TRP A 11 7.21 8.29 3.46
C TRP A 11 7.09 7.59 4.82
N ARG A 12 6.53 6.38 4.86
CA ARG A 12 6.34 5.58 6.07
C ARG A 12 7.58 4.79 6.44
N TYR A 13 8.11 4.04 5.50
CA TYR A 13 9.06 2.96 5.75
C TYR A 13 10.40 3.13 5.03
N GLY A 14 10.67 4.29 4.45
CA GLY A 14 11.94 4.53 3.77
C GLY A 14 12.04 3.84 2.42
N ARG A 15 13.18 3.22 2.14
CA ARG A 15 13.48 2.52 0.87
C ARG A 15 12.89 1.11 0.90
N SER A 16 11.71 0.97 0.32
CA SER A 16 10.91 -0.24 0.38
C SER A 16 11.05 -1.07 -0.90
N LEU A 17 11.61 -2.27 -0.79
CA LEU A 17 11.53 -3.27 -1.85
C LEU A 17 10.13 -3.89 -1.81
N GLY A 18 9.40 -3.80 -2.92
CA GLY A 18 8.03 -4.30 -3.00
C GLY A 18 7.96 -5.73 -3.54
N LEU A 19 7.13 -6.54 -2.91
CA LEU A 19 6.84 -7.92 -3.30
C LEU A 19 5.34 -8.04 -3.60
N ASP A 20 4.98 -8.26 -4.87
CA ASP A 20 3.60 -8.42 -5.35
C ASP A 20 3.18 -9.90 -5.29
N VAL A 21 2.42 -10.25 -4.27
CA VAL A 21 1.95 -11.63 -4.07
C VAL A 21 0.66 -11.96 -4.82
N THR A 22 0.08 -11.01 -5.57
CA THR A 22 -1.17 -11.21 -6.30
C THR A 22 -1.02 -11.23 -7.81
N ALA A 23 -0.05 -10.52 -8.34
CA ALA A 23 0.20 -10.28 -9.78
C ALA A 23 -1.02 -9.74 -10.56
N PRO A 24 -0.81 -9.03 -11.67
CA PRO A 24 -1.89 -8.61 -12.56
C PRO A 24 -2.67 -9.80 -13.17
N PRO A 25 -3.94 -9.61 -13.55
CA PRO A 25 -4.74 -8.39 -13.41
C PRO A 25 -5.16 -8.14 -11.97
N LYS A 26 -5.53 -6.88 -11.63
CA LYS A 26 -5.95 -6.48 -10.29
C LYS A 26 -7.04 -7.38 -9.72
N LYS A 27 -6.74 -7.99 -8.57
CA LYS A 27 -7.63 -8.84 -7.77
C LYS A 27 -7.77 -8.21 -6.39
N CYS A 28 -8.96 -7.75 -6.04
CA CYS A 28 -9.19 -7.07 -4.77
C CYS A 28 -10.62 -7.30 -4.29
N THR A 29 -10.78 -7.39 -3.00
CA THR A 29 -12.06 -7.46 -2.30
C THR A 29 -12.75 -6.11 -2.20
N PHE A 30 -12.00 -5.01 -2.44
CA PHE A 30 -12.52 -3.64 -2.42
C PHE A 30 -12.32 -2.93 -3.77
N ASN A 31 -13.11 -1.86 -3.97
CA ASN A 31 -12.97 -0.93 -5.08
C ASN A 31 -12.86 0.51 -4.55
N CYS A 32 -11.89 0.74 -3.68
CA CYS A 32 -11.71 2.01 -2.98
C CYS A 32 -11.67 3.19 -3.96
N VAL A 33 -12.37 4.26 -3.63
CA VAL A 33 -12.50 5.46 -4.49
C VAL A 33 -11.17 6.16 -4.74
N TYR A 34 -10.20 6.00 -3.84
CA TYR A 34 -8.87 6.62 -3.89
C TYR A 34 -7.78 5.71 -4.46
N CYS A 35 -8.09 4.48 -4.85
CA CYS A 35 -7.07 3.49 -5.21
C CYS A 35 -6.19 3.97 -6.38
N GLN A 36 -4.88 4.05 -6.15
CA GLN A 36 -3.90 4.46 -7.17
C GLN A 36 -3.75 3.45 -8.32
N LEU A 37 -4.14 2.19 -8.10
CA LEU A 37 -4.17 1.13 -9.12
C LEU A 37 -5.43 1.20 -10.00
N GLY A 38 -6.23 2.25 -9.86
CA GLY A 38 -7.48 2.40 -10.59
C GLY A 38 -8.62 1.52 -10.02
N GLN A 39 -9.71 1.45 -10.79
CA GLN A 39 -10.90 0.69 -10.39
C GLN A 39 -10.66 -0.81 -10.41
N THR A 40 -11.29 -1.53 -9.49
CA THR A 40 -11.32 -3.00 -9.48
C THR A 40 -12.39 -3.45 -10.48
N LYS A 41 -11.95 -3.92 -11.65
CA LYS A 41 -12.86 -4.39 -12.71
C LYS A 41 -13.51 -5.74 -12.37
N ARG A 42 -12.78 -6.62 -11.69
CA ARG A 42 -13.25 -7.92 -11.24
C ARG A 42 -13.14 -7.97 -9.72
N HIS A 43 -14.27 -7.78 -9.07
CA HIS A 43 -14.37 -7.94 -7.63
C HIS A 43 -14.21 -9.40 -7.24
N VAL A 44 -13.58 -9.62 -6.10
CA VAL A 44 -13.37 -10.95 -5.53
C VAL A 44 -13.80 -10.90 -4.08
N ASP A 45 -14.64 -11.80 -3.64
CA ASP A 45 -15.17 -11.88 -2.28
C ASP A 45 -14.48 -12.96 -1.44
N SER A 46 -13.74 -13.86 -2.08
CA SER A 46 -13.03 -14.94 -1.39
C SER A 46 -11.74 -15.34 -2.11
N PRO A 47 -10.75 -15.95 -1.43
CA PRO A 47 -9.52 -16.46 -2.04
C PRO A 47 -9.72 -17.79 -2.79
N GLU A 48 -10.80 -18.52 -2.52
CA GLU A 48 -11.09 -19.81 -3.14
C GLU A 48 -11.27 -19.66 -4.66
N GLY A 49 -10.72 -20.56 -5.43
CA GLY A 49 -10.78 -20.51 -6.90
C GLY A 49 -9.77 -19.56 -7.55
N LEU A 50 -9.05 -18.76 -6.76
CA LEU A 50 -8.02 -17.84 -7.29
C LEU A 50 -6.60 -18.42 -7.22
N GLN A 51 -6.37 -19.46 -6.43
CA GLN A 51 -5.02 -19.91 -6.08
C GLN A 51 -4.17 -20.31 -7.31
N ASN A 52 -4.77 -20.87 -8.35
CA ASN A 52 -4.11 -21.19 -9.60
C ASN A 52 -3.72 -19.96 -10.44
N THR A 53 -4.21 -18.77 -10.06
CA THR A 53 -3.91 -17.50 -10.71
C THR A 53 -3.02 -16.60 -9.87
N MET A 54 -2.63 -17.06 -8.68
CA MET A 54 -1.68 -16.39 -7.82
C MET A 54 -0.26 -16.81 -8.15
N PRO A 55 0.74 -15.95 -7.96
CA PRO A 55 2.15 -16.32 -8.07
C PRO A 55 2.48 -17.48 -7.13
N SER A 56 3.33 -18.39 -7.60
CA SER A 56 3.83 -19.45 -6.71
C SER A 56 4.90 -18.90 -5.76
N PRO A 57 5.05 -19.44 -4.55
CA PRO A 57 6.12 -19.05 -3.65
C PRO A 57 7.51 -19.18 -4.31
N ILE A 58 7.73 -20.25 -5.06
CA ILE A 58 9.02 -20.52 -5.73
C ILE A 58 9.36 -19.41 -6.72
N ASP A 59 8.42 -19.03 -7.60
CA ASP A 59 8.67 -18.00 -8.62
C ASP A 59 8.99 -16.64 -7.98
N ILE A 60 8.25 -16.28 -6.91
CA ILE A 60 8.48 -15.04 -6.16
C ILE A 60 9.89 -15.04 -5.53
N ILE A 61 10.29 -16.15 -4.91
CA ILE A 61 11.57 -16.22 -4.19
C ILE A 61 12.74 -16.24 -5.13
N ILE A 62 12.66 -16.94 -6.27
CA ILE A 62 13.70 -16.89 -7.30
C ILE A 62 13.92 -15.45 -7.78
N GLU A 63 12.84 -14.71 -8.05
CA GLU A 63 12.95 -13.30 -8.49
C GLU A 63 13.48 -12.40 -7.38
N LEU A 64 13.10 -12.65 -6.12
CA LEU A 64 13.63 -11.92 -4.97
C LEU A 64 15.14 -12.09 -4.85
N GLU A 65 15.64 -13.33 -4.95
CA GLU A 65 17.06 -13.64 -4.91
C GLU A 65 17.83 -12.91 -6.03
N GLN A 66 17.35 -13.00 -7.27
CA GLN A 66 17.93 -12.31 -8.42
C GLN A 66 17.98 -10.80 -8.23
N THR A 67 16.91 -10.22 -7.67
CA THR A 67 16.85 -8.78 -7.40
C THR A 67 17.83 -8.37 -6.30
N LEU A 68 17.94 -9.16 -5.22
CA LEU A 68 18.86 -8.88 -4.11
C LEU A 68 20.34 -8.98 -4.52
N GLU A 69 20.68 -9.76 -5.56
CA GLU A 69 22.03 -9.79 -6.12
C GLU A 69 22.41 -8.50 -6.82
N GLN A 70 21.43 -7.82 -7.44
CA GLN A 70 21.62 -6.58 -8.20
C GLN A 70 21.57 -5.31 -7.34
N LEU A 71 21.00 -5.41 -6.15
CA LEU A 71 20.86 -4.31 -5.21
C LEU A 71 22.00 -4.29 -4.19
N ASP A 72 22.33 -3.08 -3.72
CA ASP A 72 23.06 -2.93 -2.48
C ASP A 72 22.05 -3.06 -1.32
N LYS A 73 22.08 -4.20 -0.63
CA LYS A 73 21.14 -4.56 0.43
C LYS A 73 21.10 -3.53 1.56
N GLU A 74 22.21 -2.86 1.86
CA GLU A 74 22.28 -1.82 2.90
C GLU A 74 21.47 -0.57 2.54
N THR A 75 21.07 -0.45 1.28
CA THR A 75 20.23 0.65 0.82
C THR A 75 18.73 0.33 0.83
N ILE A 76 18.33 -0.83 1.36
CA ILE A 76 16.92 -1.23 1.52
C ILE A 76 16.58 -1.15 3.01
N ASP A 77 15.51 -0.46 3.36
CA ASP A 77 15.08 -0.30 4.74
C ASP A 77 14.03 -1.36 5.13
N VAL A 78 13.21 -1.82 4.18
CA VAL A 78 12.14 -2.81 4.42
C VAL A 78 11.83 -3.63 3.16
N LEU A 79 11.34 -4.86 3.36
CA LEU A 79 10.63 -5.65 2.35
C LEU A 79 9.13 -5.50 2.58
N THR A 80 8.37 -5.06 1.57
CA THR A 80 6.93 -4.82 1.72
C THR A 80 6.12 -5.78 0.85
N PHE A 81 5.38 -6.65 1.50
CA PHE A 81 4.35 -7.46 0.86
C PHE A 81 3.15 -6.58 0.52
N SER A 82 2.86 -6.51 -0.74
CA SER A 82 1.75 -5.76 -1.28
C SER A 82 1.13 -6.54 -2.42
N GLY A 83 0.33 -5.90 -3.26
CA GLY A 83 -0.20 -6.60 -4.43
C GLY A 83 -0.82 -5.64 -5.43
N THR A 84 -0.93 -6.14 -6.64
CA THR A 84 -1.85 -5.59 -7.63
C THR A 84 -3.27 -6.00 -7.23
N GLY A 85 -3.67 -5.59 -6.00
CA GLY A 85 -4.93 -5.93 -5.36
C GLY A 85 -4.81 -6.11 -3.85
N GLU A 86 -5.42 -7.16 -3.30
CA GLU A 86 -5.37 -7.51 -1.87
C GLU A 86 -4.42 -8.71 -1.64
N PRO A 87 -3.30 -8.53 -0.94
CA PRO A 87 -2.30 -9.57 -0.72
C PRO A 87 -2.81 -10.82 -0.02
N THR A 88 -3.74 -10.67 0.93
CA THR A 88 -4.28 -11.80 1.70
C THR A 88 -5.19 -12.74 0.88
N LEU A 89 -5.47 -12.41 -0.39
CA LEU A 89 -6.06 -13.34 -1.35
C LEU A 89 -5.12 -14.49 -1.73
N ASN A 90 -3.80 -14.31 -1.58
CA ASN A 90 -2.86 -15.41 -1.76
C ASN A 90 -2.76 -16.22 -0.46
N MET A 91 -3.38 -17.41 -0.44
CA MET A 91 -3.41 -18.28 0.75
C MET A 91 -2.01 -18.83 1.12
N LYS A 92 -1.03 -18.74 0.21
CA LYS A 92 0.37 -19.12 0.46
C LYS A 92 1.23 -17.99 1.01
N ILE A 93 0.60 -16.87 1.42
CA ILE A 93 1.32 -15.69 1.91
C ILE A 93 2.27 -15.99 3.09
N GLY A 94 1.88 -16.90 3.99
CA GLY A 94 2.72 -17.34 5.11
C GLY A 94 3.92 -18.18 4.68
N GLU A 95 3.78 -19.00 3.63
CA GLU A 95 4.88 -19.76 3.02
C GLU A 95 5.87 -18.81 2.34
N ILE A 96 5.36 -17.84 1.59
CA ILE A 96 6.17 -16.80 0.95
C ILE A 96 6.93 -15.99 2.00
N LEU A 97 6.26 -15.61 3.10
CA LEU A 97 6.88 -14.88 4.21
C LEU A 97 8.06 -15.65 4.82
N THR A 98 7.87 -16.92 5.12
CA THR A 98 8.92 -17.77 5.69
C THR A 98 10.12 -17.86 4.76
N SER A 99 9.89 -18.15 3.48
CA SER A 99 10.95 -18.24 2.49
C SER A 99 11.65 -16.89 2.23
N ALA A 100 10.91 -15.77 2.22
CA ALA A 100 11.49 -14.44 2.09
C ALA A 100 12.36 -14.07 3.29
N ARG A 101 11.94 -14.41 4.53
CA ARG A 101 12.72 -14.17 5.76
C ARG A 101 14.10 -14.83 5.70
N GLU A 102 14.20 -16.06 5.18
CA GLU A 102 15.46 -16.75 4.99
C GLU A 102 16.44 -16.01 4.05
N ARG A 103 15.94 -15.20 3.10
CA ARG A 103 16.73 -14.45 2.10
C ARG A 103 17.13 -13.07 2.55
N VAL A 104 16.26 -12.41 3.33
CA VAL A 104 16.48 -11.03 3.76
C VAL A 104 17.03 -10.89 5.18
N GLY A 105 17.03 -11.98 5.98
CA GLY A 105 17.52 -11.97 7.36
C GLY A 105 16.74 -11.02 8.26
N ASP A 106 17.43 -10.08 8.91
CA ASP A 106 16.84 -9.15 9.89
C ASP A 106 16.12 -7.95 9.24
N LEU A 107 16.08 -7.86 7.91
CA LEU A 107 15.36 -6.79 7.25
C LEU A 107 13.87 -6.85 7.61
N PRO A 108 13.25 -5.76 8.10
CA PRO A 108 11.84 -5.76 8.44
C PRO A 108 10.94 -6.13 7.26
N ILE A 109 10.00 -7.07 7.49
CA ILE A 109 9.03 -7.49 6.49
C ILE A 109 7.63 -6.98 6.88
N ILE A 110 7.03 -6.21 5.98
CA ILE A 110 5.78 -5.49 6.21
C ILE A 110 4.70 -6.02 5.27
N LEU A 111 3.49 -6.18 5.79
CA LEU A 111 2.29 -6.45 4.99
C LEU A 111 1.42 -5.20 4.89
N LEU A 112 1.00 -4.84 3.68
CA LEU A 112 -0.07 -3.86 3.44
C LEU A 112 -1.34 -4.59 3.05
N THR A 113 -2.40 -4.51 3.86
CA THR A 113 -3.68 -5.18 3.59
C THR A 113 -4.88 -4.25 3.76
N ASN A 114 -5.94 -4.49 3.00
CA ASN A 114 -7.23 -3.81 3.21
C ASN A 114 -8.04 -4.41 4.36
N ALA A 115 -7.50 -5.39 5.06
CA ALA A 115 -8.06 -6.08 6.22
C ALA A 115 -9.36 -6.89 5.98
N SER A 116 -9.91 -6.89 4.77
CA SER A 116 -11.21 -7.52 4.49
C SER A 116 -11.28 -9.02 4.79
N LEU A 117 -10.16 -9.74 4.68
CA LEU A 117 -10.08 -11.18 4.89
C LEU A 117 -9.58 -11.55 6.30
N LEU A 118 -9.30 -10.58 7.17
CA LEU A 118 -8.90 -10.84 8.56
C LEU A 118 -9.96 -11.57 9.42
N PRO A 119 -11.28 -11.49 9.15
CA PRO A 119 -12.25 -12.35 9.84
C PRO A 119 -11.94 -13.85 9.71
N ARG A 120 -11.21 -14.26 8.67
CA ARG A 120 -10.76 -15.63 8.46
C ARG A 120 -9.55 -15.97 9.35
N ARG A 121 -9.67 -17.00 10.16
CA ARG A 121 -8.60 -17.46 11.06
C ARG A 121 -7.35 -17.96 10.31
N ASP A 122 -7.54 -18.64 9.17
CA ASP A 122 -6.41 -19.12 8.34
C ASP A 122 -5.59 -17.97 7.76
N VAL A 123 -6.23 -16.87 7.36
CA VAL A 123 -5.56 -15.64 6.93
C VAL A 123 -4.75 -15.03 8.08
N ARG A 124 -5.37 -14.80 9.25
CA ARG A 124 -4.65 -14.22 10.40
C ARG A 124 -3.44 -15.09 10.80
N LYS A 125 -3.60 -16.41 10.83
CA LYS A 125 -2.49 -17.33 11.10
C LYS A 125 -1.35 -17.19 10.08
N GLY A 126 -1.69 -17.04 8.79
CA GLY A 126 -0.69 -16.89 7.71
C GLY A 126 0.12 -15.61 7.80
N ILE A 127 -0.42 -14.56 8.43
CA ILE A 127 0.22 -13.24 8.50
C ILE A 127 0.74 -12.85 9.89
N SER A 128 0.52 -13.66 10.91
CA SER A 128 0.88 -13.32 12.30
C SER A 128 2.39 -13.19 12.58
N SER A 129 3.23 -13.62 11.64
CA SER A 129 4.70 -13.58 11.75
C SER A 129 5.34 -12.42 10.97
N PHE A 130 4.56 -11.51 10.38
CA PHE A 130 5.09 -10.26 9.86
C PHE A 130 5.60 -9.35 10.98
N ASP A 131 6.66 -8.58 10.71
CA ASP A 131 7.17 -7.60 11.68
C ASP A 131 6.19 -6.45 11.87
N ILE A 132 5.53 -6.02 10.77
CA ILE A 132 4.46 -5.02 10.81
C ILE A 132 3.33 -5.46 9.87
N VAL A 133 2.11 -5.47 10.36
CA VAL A 133 0.91 -5.55 9.52
C VAL A 133 0.25 -4.18 9.52
N THR A 134 0.18 -3.58 8.32
CA THR A 134 -0.50 -2.31 8.10
C THR A 134 -1.89 -2.58 7.56
N ALA A 135 -2.89 -2.47 8.42
CA ALA A 135 -4.29 -2.70 8.11
C ALA A 135 -4.99 -1.40 7.73
N LYS A 136 -5.73 -1.41 6.63
CA LYS A 136 -6.50 -0.26 6.17
C LYS A 136 -7.74 -0.03 7.03
N TYR A 137 -7.92 1.22 7.52
CA TYR A 137 -9.08 1.59 8.33
C TYR A 137 -9.50 3.04 8.03
N ASP A 138 -10.42 3.23 7.06
CA ASP A 138 -10.77 4.56 6.51
C ASP A 138 -12.13 5.08 6.96
N ALA A 139 -12.88 4.29 7.72
CA ALA A 139 -14.22 4.63 8.19
C ALA A 139 -14.46 4.01 9.56
N GLY A 140 -15.27 4.66 10.38
CA GLY A 140 -15.77 4.15 11.66
C GLY A 140 -17.26 3.81 11.63
N ASP A 141 -17.93 4.04 10.49
CA ASP A 141 -19.34 3.68 10.27
C ASP A 141 -19.53 2.96 8.93
N GLU A 142 -20.53 2.10 8.88
CA GLU A 142 -20.79 1.22 7.73
C GLU A 142 -21.13 1.98 6.44
N ASP A 143 -21.85 3.11 6.53
CA ASP A 143 -22.23 3.90 5.35
C ASP A 143 -21.00 4.54 4.71
N THR A 144 -20.11 5.13 5.51
CA THR A 144 -18.84 5.69 5.07
C THR A 144 -17.91 4.61 4.52
N PHE A 145 -17.81 3.47 5.19
CA PHE A 145 -17.05 2.31 4.71
C PHE A 145 -17.50 1.88 3.30
N ARG A 146 -18.80 1.70 3.09
CA ARG A 146 -19.33 1.30 1.80
C ARG A 146 -19.14 2.34 0.71
N LYS A 147 -19.19 3.61 1.04
CA LYS A 147 -18.96 4.72 0.10
C LYS A 147 -17.50 4.85 -0.30
N ILE A 148 -16.57 4.69 0.63
CA ILE A 148 -15.13 4.88 0.42
C ILE A 148 -14.46 3.61 -0.09
N ASN A 149 -14.61 2.48 0.60
CA ASN A 149 -13.89 1.25 0.33
C ASN A 149 -14.60 0.36 -0.70
N ARG A 150 -15.92 0.44 -0.83
CA ARG A 150 -16.75 -0.28 -1.82
C ARG A 150 -16.45 -1.77 -1.85
N PRO A 151 -16.78 -2.50 -0.76
CA PRO A 151 -16.51 -3.93 -0.68
C PRO A 151 -17.28 -4.74 -1.76
N ALA A 152 -16.73 -5.88 -2.15
CA ALA A 152 -17.23 -6.75 -3.23
C ALA A 152 -18.61 -7.35 -2.98
N GLY A 153 -19.15 -7.26 -1.80
CA GLY A 153 -20.46 -7.79 -1.45
C GLY A 153 -20.92 -7.32 -0.08
N ARG A 154 -22.06 -7.86 0.35
CA ARG A 154 -22.61 -7.56 1.67
C ARG A 154 -21.96 -8.33 2.82
N GLY A 155 -21.20 -9.38 2.51
CA GLY A 155 -20.53 -10.23 3.49
C GLY A 155 -19.34 -9.56 4.19
N PHE A 156 -18.83 -8.43 3.67
CA PHE A 156 -17.81 -7.62 4.34
C PHE A 156 -18.50 -6.52 5.13
N THR A 157 -18.48 -6.59 6.45
CA THR A 157 -18.95 -5.52 7.34
C THR A 157 -17.77 -4.83 8.01
N LEU A 158 -17.91 -3.55 8.30
CA LEU A 158 -16.88 -2.81 9.02
C LEU A 158 -16.64 -3.40 10.42
N HIS A 159 -17.71 -3.80 11.11
CA HIS A 159 -17.65 -4.40 12.44
C HIS A 159 -16.81 -5.69 12.46
N ASP A 160 -17.11 -6.65 11.55
CA ASP A 160 -16.33 -7.90 11.48
C ASP A 160 -14.86 -7.66 11.17
N ILE A 161 -14.57 -6.65 10.33
CA ILE A 161 -13.18 -6.26 10.00
C ILE A 161 -12.49 -5.65 11.21
N GLN A 162 -13.14 -4.76 11.94
CA GLN A 162 -12.61 -4.12 13.15
C GLN A 162 -12.30 -5.16 14.22
N ASP A 163 -13.24 -6.04 14.53
CA ASP A 163 -13.04 -7.13 15.49
C ASP A 163 -11.88 -8.03 15.10
N ALA A 164 -11.76 -8.34 13.80
CA ALA A 164 -10.68 -9.16 13.30
C ALA A 164 -9.31 -8.46 13.34
N ILE A 165 -9.25 -7.13 13.18
CA ILE A 165 -8.03 -6.35 13.38
C ILE A 165 -7.60 -6.41 14.86
N ILE A 166 -8.53 -6.23 15.80
CA ILE A 166 -8.28 -6.34 17.24
C ILE A 166 -7.81 -7.76 17.60
N GLN A 167 -8.41 -8.77 17.00
CA GLN A 167 -8.00 -10.16 17.21
C GLN A 167 -6.61 -10.44 16.64
N LEU A 168 -6.28 -9.94 15.44
CA LEU A 168 -4.96 -10.08 14.84
C LEU A 168 -3.87 -9.49 15.77
N GLN A 169 -4.11 -8.31 16.35
CA GLN A 169 -3.16 -7.67 17.27
C GLN A 169 -2.80 -8.57 18.45
N ARG A 170 -3.76 -9.36 18.95
CA ARG A 170 -3.53 -10.33 20.04
C ARG A 170 -2.79 -11.58 19.59
N GLU A 171 -2.93 -11.95 18.32
CA GLU A 171 -2.38 -13.17 17.73
C GLU A 171 -0.96 -12.96 17.14
N MET A 172 -0.61 -11.73 16.72
CA MET A 172 0.66 -11.46 16.06
C MET A 172 1.79 -11.14 17.07
N LYS A 173 3.02 -11.38 16.63
CA LYS A 173 4.23 -11.06 17.41
C LYS A 173 4.81 -9.69 17.08
N GLY A 174 4.54 -9.19 15.89
CA GLY A 174 4.98 -7.91 15.39
C GLY A 174 4.03 -6.78 15.77
N MET A 175 4.16 -5.65 15.10
CA MET A 175 3.37 -4.44 15.32
C MET A 175 2.14 -4.39 14.40
N LEU A 176 1.01 -3.95 14.95
CA LEU A 176 -0.16 -3.57 14.18
C LEU A 176 -0.15 -2.07 13.89
N ALA A 177 -0.14 -1.70 12.62
CA ALA A 177 -0.35 -0.32 12.18
C ALA A 177 -1.74 -0.17 11.55
N LEU A 178 -2.47 0.89 11.87
CA LEU A 178 -3.62 1.31 11.09
C LEU A 178 -3.21 2.35 10.05
N GLU A 179 -3.59 2.12 8.81
CA GLU A 179 -3.42 3.07 7.71
C GLU A 179 -4.75 3.78 7.44
N VAL A 180 -4.80 5.09 7.74
CA VAL A 180 -6.01 5.91 7.70
C VAL A 180 -5.89 6.97 6.61
N MET A 181 -6.73 6.88 5.57
CA MET A 181 -6.77 7.88 4.50
C MET A 181 -7.90 8.87 4.71
N LEU A 182 -7.58 10.12 4.95
CA LEU A 182 -8.53 11.21 5.07
C LEU A 182 -8.81 11.84 3.70
N LEU A 183 -10.08 11.94 3.32
CA LEU A 183 -10.47 12.40 1.99
C LEU A 183 -11.81 13.15 1.96
N ARG A 184 -12.02 13.88 0.86
CA ARG A 184 -13.29 14.47 0.46
C ARG A 184 -13.63 14.07 -0.98
N GLY A 185 -14.92 14.00 -1.26
CA GLY A 185 -15.44 13.73 -2.59
C GLY A 185 -16.83 14.35 -2.78
N PRO A 186 -17.45 14.14 -3.94
CA PRO A 186 -18.78 14.66 -4.24
C PRO A 186 -19.87 13.95 -3.41
N ARG A 187 -21.05 14.60 -3.32
CA ARG A 187 -22.27 14.04 -2.68
C ARG A 187 -22.07 13.63 -1.23
N GLY A 188 -21.32 14.43 -0.47
CA GLY A 188 -21.06 14.16 0.95
C GLY A 188 -20.12 12.99 1.22
N LEU A 189 -19.37 12.53 0.22
CA LEU A 189 -18.30 11.55 0.42
C LEU A 189 -17.17 12.19 1.22
N SER A 190 -17.09 11.91 2.51
CA SER A 190 -16.10 12.46 3.42
C SER A 190 -16.00 11.59 4.67
N ASN A 191 -14.80 11.45 5.21
CA ASN A 191 -14.57 10.83 6.52
C ASN A 191 -13.92 11.81 7.52
N ILE A 192 -13.97 13.10 7.22
CA ILE A 192 -13.32 14.15 8.03
C ILE A 192 -14.30 15.14 8.64
N GLU A 193 -15.59 14.90 8.54
CA GLU A 193 -16.64 15.82 8.98
C GLU A 193 -17.75 15.07 9.72
N GLY A 194 -18.38 15.76 10.66
CA GLY A 194 -19.60 15.30 11.34
C GLY A 194 -19.47 13.95 12.03
N ALA A 195 -20.51 13.14 11.93
CA ALA A 195 -20.62 11.84 12.58
C ALA A 195 -19.57 10.83 12.05
N SER A 196 -19.26 10.86 10.74
CA SER A 196 -18.28 9.94 10.15
C SER A 196 -16.87 10.18 10.69
N ARG A 197 -16.48 11.45 10.92
CA ARG A 197 -15.19 11.77 11.56
C ARG A 197 -15.15 11.24 12.99
N LYS A 198 -16.19 11.49 13.77
CA LYS A 198 -16.28 11.05 15.17
C LYS A 198 -16.21 9.53 15.27
N ALA A 199 -16.99 8.81 14.47
CA ALA A 199 -16.97 7.36 14.42
C ALA A 199 -15.61 6.79 14.04
N LEU A 200 -14.90 7.44 13.08
CA LEU A 200 -13.56 7.03 12.70
C LEU A 200 -12.54 7.17 13.84
N LEU A 201 -12.58 8.29 14.58
CA LEU A 201 -11.73 8.50 15.75
C LEU A 201 -12.02 7.45 16.84
N GLU A 202 -13.30 7.25 17.16
CA GLU A 202 -13.74 6.26 18.16
C GLU A 202 -13.29 4.85 17.78
N GLY A 203 -13.44 4.45 16.51
CA GLY A 203 -13.01 3.13 16.03
C GLY A 203 -11.48 2.95 16.07
N ILE A 204 -10.69 3.98 15.75
CA ILE A 204 -9.22 3.92 15.90
C ILE A 204 -8.83 3.72 17.37
N VAL A 205 -9.47 4.46 18.29
CA VAL A 205 -9.22 4.35 19.73
C VAL A 205 -9.61 2.95 20.24
N GLU A 206 -10.73 2.39 19.78
CA GLU A 206 -11.18 1.04 20.13
C GLU A 206 -10.22 -0.05 19.66
N VAL A 207 -9.70 0.06 18.44
CA VAL A 207 -8.66 -0.86 17.93
C VAL A 207 -7.38 -0.77 18.75
N ASN A 208 -7.01 0.40 19.23
CA ASN A 208 -5.79 0.67 20.00
C ASN A 208 -4.51 0.10 19.33
N PRO A 209 -4.21 0.45 18.08
CA PRO A 209 -3.06 -0.11 17.34
C PRO A 209 -1.73 0.37 17.92
N ASP A 210 -0.63 -0.30 17.59
CA ASP A 210 0.72 0.13 17.96
C ASP A 210 1.14 1.41 17.22
N LEU A 211 0.57 1.65 16.01
CA LEU A 211 0.89 2.80 15.16
C LEU A 211 -0.33 3.23 14.34
N VAL A 212 -0.56 4.54 14.23
CA VAL A 212 -1.56 5.12 13.33
C VAL A 212 -0.88 5.96 12.24
N GLN A 213 -1.10 5.60 10.98
CA GLN A 213 -0.54 6.28 9.81
C GLN A 213 -1.63 7.10 9.13
N ILE A 214 -1.57 8.42 9.24
CA ILE A 214 -2.60 9.35 8.76
C ILE A 214 -2.11 10.04 7.49
N TYR A 215 -2.87 9.94 6.40
CA TYR A 215 -2.52 10.56 5.13
C TYR A 215 -3.74 10.88 4.26
N THR A 216 -3.51 11.37 3.07
CA THR A 216 -4.54 11.81 2.12
C THR A 216 -4.19 11.36 0.69
N PRO A 217 -5.15 11.30 -0.25
CA PRO A 217 -4.87 10.92 -1.64
C PRO A 217 -3.95 11.93 -2.35
N TRP A 218 -2.65 11.76 -2.24
CA TRP A 218 -1.67 12.62 -2.91
C TRP A 218 -1.25 12.14 -4.31
N ARG A 219 -1.72 10.93 -4.69
CA ARG A 219 -1.58 10.38 -6.04
C ARG A 219 -2.92 10.34 -6.78
N PRO A 220 -2.92 10.17 -8.12
CA PRO A 220 -4.14 9.99 -8.89
C PRO A 220 -5.05 8.91 -8.32
N SER A 221 -6.27 9.27 -7.98
CA SER A 221 -7.30 8.37 -7.43
C SER A 221 -8.10 7.68 -8.53
N ALA A 222 -8.64 6.49 -8.25
CA ALA A 222 -9.55 5.76 -9.15
C ALA A 222 -10.76 6.60 -9.55
N VAL A 223 -11.29 7.40 -8.61
CA VAL A 223 -12.37 8.35 -8.83
C VAL A 223 -11.79 9.77 -8.88
N LYS A 224 -11.78 10.38 -10.04
CA LYS A 224 -11.17 11.71 -10.28
C LYS A 224 -11.69 12.84 -9.39
N SER A 225 -12.91 12.72 -8.90
CA SER A 225 -13.55 13.71 -8.02
C SER A 225 -13.18 13.59 -6.54
N VAL A 226 -12.47 12.54 -6.14
CA VAL A 226 -11.88 12.43 -4.81
C VAL A 226 -10.74 13.43 -4.68
N LYS A 227 -10.74 14.17 -3.58
CA LYS A 227 -9.79 15.25 -3.32
C LYS A 227 -9.00 14.98 -2.04
N PRO A 228 -7.72 15.36 -2.03
CA PRO A 228 -6.94 15.38 -0.81
C PRO A 228 -7.48 16.41 0.18
N VAL A 229 -7.16 16.21 1.44
CA VAL A 229 -7.35 17.21 2.50
C VAL A 229 -6.06 18.00 2.70
N SER A 230 -6.17 19.18 3.34
CA SER A 230 -5.00 19.99 3.66
C SER A 230 -4.17 19.36 4.79
N SER A 231 -2.88 19.72 4.87
CA SER A 231 -2.00 19.34 5.98
C SER A 231 -2.59 19.78 7.33
N ARG A 232 -3.22 20.93 7.39
CA ARG A 232 -3.92 21.39 8.59
C ARG A 232 -4.94 20.37 9.09
N ILE A 233 -5.79 19.81 8.22
CA ILE A 233 -6.79 18.81 8.60
C ILE A 233 -6.13 17.51 9.06
N LEU A 234 -5.01 17.09 8.42
CA LEU A 234 -4.25 15.94 8.87
C LEU A 234 -3.71 16.14 10.28
N HIS A 235 -3.18 17.33 10.57
CA HIS A 235 -2.67 17.70 11.90
C HIS A 235 -3.77 17.76 12.95
N GLU A 236 -4.90 18.43 12.65
CA GLU A 236 -6.05 18.51 13.56
C GLU A 236 -6.59 17.12 13.91
N PHE A 237 -6.67 16.23 12.93
CA PHE A 237 -7.08 14.84 13.18
C PHE A 237 -6.06 14.07 14.01
N GLY A 238 -4.76 14.23 13.73
CA GLY A 238 -3.69 13.61 14.49
C GLY A 238 -3.63 14.13 15.93
N SER A 239 -3.83 15.43 16.16
CA SER A 239 -3.81 16.02 17.50
C SER A 239 -4.92 15.48 18.40
N GLU A 240 -6.10 15.15 17.87
CA GLU A 240 -7.15 14.50 18.65
C GLU A 240 -6.78 13.08 19.07
N LEU A 241 -6.00 12.35 18.25
CA LEU A 241 -5.52 11.02 18.58
C LEU A 241 -4.29 11.05 19.51
N GLU A 242 -3.55 12.16 19.52
CA GLU A 242 -2.36 12.33 20.38
C GLU A 242 -2.71 12.19 21.87
N GLU A 243 -3.91 12.62 22.26
CA GLU A 243 -4.40 12.48 23.63
C GLU A 243 -4.54 11.01 24.09
N TYR A 244 -4.75 10.08 23.13
CA TYR A 244 -4.92 8.66 23.40
C TYR A 244 -3.64 7.86 23.21
N PHE A 245 -2.80 8.23 22.23
CA PHE A 245 -1.69 7.39 21.76
C PHE A 245 -0.30 7.97 22.03
N GLY A 246 -0.19 9.31 22.29
CA GLY A 246 1.09 10.00 22.26
C GLY A 246 1.60 10.20 20.82
N LYS A 247 2.59 11.10 20.67
CA LYS A 247 3.14 11.47 19.34
C LYS A 247 3.89 10.36 18.65
N GLU A 248 4.54 9.51 19.41
CA GLU A 248 5.40 8.42 18.94
C GLU A 248 4.62 7.35 18.17
N ARG A 249 3.33 7.18 18.47
CA ARG A 249 2.43 6.25 17.77
C ARG A 249 1.67 6.88 16.60
N LEU A 250 2.00 8.13 16.22
CA LEU A 250 1.30 8.85 15.15
C LEU A 250 2.28 9.26 14.04
N TRP A 251 2.12 8.67 12.87
CA TRP A 251 2.84 9.07 11.67
C TRP A 251 1.90 9.83 10.73
N ILE A 252 2.11 11.13 10.63
CA ILE A 252 1.27 12.03 9.84
C ILE A 252 2.02 12.41 8.56
N TYR A 253 1.42 12.18 7.40
CA TYR A 253 2.00 12.54 6.11
C TYR A 253 2.37 14.02 6.04
N GLY A 254 3.62 14.30 5.70
CA GLY A 254 4.19 15.64 5.67
C GLY A 254 4.88 16.07 6.97
N MET A 255 4.67 15.36 8.09
CA MET A 255 5.42 15.51 9.34
C MET A 255 6.40 14.35 9.53
N HIS A 256 5.89 13.12 9.49
CA HIS A 256 6.73 11.92 9.42
C HIS A 256 7.18 11.72 7.98
N ASP A 257 8.47 11.57 7.77
CA ASP A 257 9.06 11.28 6.46
C ASP A 257 10.29 10.39 6.62
N ALA A 258 10.12 9.10 6.37
CA ALA A 258 11.19 8.10 6.39
C ALA A 258 11.97 8.03 5.06
N ARG A 259 11.66 8.89 4.07
CA ARG A 259 12.37 8.90 2.78
C ARG A 259 13.81 9.36 3.00
N GLY A 260 14.72 8.41 2.92
CA GLY A 260 16.16 8.65 2.98
C GLY A 260 16.77 9.00 1.63
N GLN A 261 18.08 8.83 1.51
CA GLN A 261 18.82 8.89 0.24
C GLN A 261 18.30 7.80 -0.71
N GLY A 262 18.51 7.98 -2.02
CA GLY A 262 18.11 7.02 -3.04
C GLY A 262 18.72 5.62 -2.81
N VAL A 263 18.10 4.62 -3.42
CA VAL A 263 18.61 3.24 -3.44
C VAL A 263 19.80 3.18 -4.38
N LYS A 264 20.77 2.31 -4.11
CA LYS A 264 21.91 2.06 -5.00
C LYS A 264 21.73 0.74 -5.74
N TRP A 265 21.83 0.81 -7.04
CA TRP A 265 21.86 -0.35 -7.93
C TRP A 265 23.27 -0.65 -8.38
N LYS A 266 23.65 -1.92 -8.32
CA LYS A 266 24.91 -2.41 -8.87
C LYS A 266 24.85 -2.51 -10.40
N SER A 267 23.69 -2.89 -10.91
CA SER A 267 23.42 -3.02 -12.35
C SER A 267 21.93 -2.94 -12.66
N HIS A 268 21.61 -2.58 -13.89
CA HIS A 268 20.28 -2.62 -14.47
C HIS A 268 20.24 -3.55 -15.66
N HIS A 269 19.20 -4.36 -15.80
CA HIS A 269 19.06 -5.23 -16.98
C HIS A 269 18.34 -4.49 -18.12
N ASN A 270 17.23 -3.86 -17.83
CA ASN A 270 16.43 -3.13 -18.82
C ASN A 270 15.68 -1.97 -18.15
N LEU A 271 16.30 -0.80 -18.21
CA LEU A 271 15.77 0.41 -17.56
C LEU A 271 14.37 0.81 -18.03
N GLU A 272 14.04 0.61 -19.31
CA GLU A 272 12.69 0.94 -19.81
C GLU A 272 11.64 0.03 -19.16
N GLU A 273 11.92 -1.26 -19.05
CA GLU A 273 10.98 -2.20 -18.44
C GLU A 273 10.92 -2.03 -16.92
N GLU A 274 12.03 -1.77 -16.24
CA GLU A 274 12.07 -1.45 -14.81
C GLU A 274 11.24 -0.19 -14.47
N ILE A 275 11.33 0.84 -15.31
CA ILE A 275 10.48 2.02 -15.20
C ILE A 275 9.00 1.66 -15.43
N MET A 276 8.70 0.87 -16.46
CA MET A 276 7.34 0.44 -16.74
C MET A 276 6.75 -0.40 -15.59
N GLU A 277 7.54 -1.26 -14.95
CA GLU A 277 7.10 -2.03 -13.79
C GLU A 277 6.72 -1.14 -12.60
N LEU A 278 7.47 -0.07 -12.33
CA LEU A 278 7.09 0.92 -11.33
C LEU A 278 5.76 1.62 -11.70
N LEU A 279 5.62 2.02 -12.97
CA LEU A 279 4.46 2.77 -13.44
C LEU A 279 3.17 1.92 -13.50
N ARG A 280 3.28 0.62 -13.76
CA ARG A 280 2.14 -0.33 -13.69
C ARG A 280 1.59 -0.47 -12.28
N ARG A 281 2.43 -0.31 -11.25
CA ARG A 281 2.03 -0.45 -9.85
C ARG A 281 1.54 0.83 -9.22
N ARG A 282 1.99 1.97 -9.73
CA ARG A 282 1.54 3.27 -9.22
C ARG A 282 1.93 4.40 -10.16
N PRO A 283 1.14 5.47 -10.24
CA PRO A 283 1.60 6.71 -10.85
C PRO A 283 2.82 7.26 -10.10
N CYS A 284 3.88 7.63 -10.83
CA CYS A 284 5.12 8.15 -10.28
C CYS A 284 5.45 9.52 -10.87
N ARG A 285 6.11 10.38 -10.09
CA ARG A 285 6.79 11.59 -10.57
C ARG A 285 8.18 11.20 -11.09
N ILE A 286 8.83 12.09 -11.83
CA ILE A 286 10.23 11.88 -12.26
C ILE A 286 11.12 11.60 -11.05
N ALA A 287 11.00 12.39 -9.97
CA ALA A 287 11.78 12.20 -8.76
C ALA A 287 11.53 10.83 -8.09
N ASP A 288 10.30 10.31 -8.11
CA ASP A 288 9.99 8.99 -7.55
C ASP A 288 10.73 7.88 -8.32
N ILE A 289 10.79 7.98 -9.66
CA ILE A 289 11.49 7.02 -10.53
C ILE A 289 13.01 7.14 -10.35
N THR A 290 13.52 8.37 -10.39
CA THR A 290 14.94 8.69 -10.21
C THR A 290 15.49 8.10 -8.91
N ASN A 291 14.80 8.34 -7.79
CA ASN A 291 15.19 7.83 -6.48
C ASN A 291 15.06 6.30 -6.35
N SER A 292 14.09 5.70 -7.04
CA SER A 292 13.86 4.25 -6.98
C SER A 292 14.88 3.46 -7.80
N LEU A 293 15.37 4.01 -8.89
CA LEU A 293 16.26 3.32 -9.84
C LEU A 293 17.68 3.91 -9.90
N ASP A 294 18.05 4.79 -8.96
CA ASP A 294 19.38 5.43 -8.90
C ASP A 294 19.80 6.04 -10.26
N LEU A 295 18.90 6.79 -10.86
CA LEU A 295 19.12 7.39 -12.17
C LEU A 295 19.30 8.89 -12.08
N GLU A 296 19.98 9.47 -13.05
CA GLU A 296 19.96 10.92 -13.25
C GLU A 296 18.59 11.38 -13.76
N SER A 297 18.13 12.54 -13.29
CA SER A 297 16.85 13.13 -13.67
C SER A 297 16.71 13.36 -15.18
N SER A 298 17.80 13.75 -15.84
CA SER A 298 17.90 13.93 -17.28
C SER A 298 17.67 12.62 -18.04
N LYS A 299 18.31 11.54 -17.59
CA LYS A 299 18.17 10.20 -18.18
C LYS A 299 16.75 9.67 -18.00
N THR A 300 16.20 9.79 -16.80
CA THR A 300 14.81 9.41 -16.48
C THR A 300 13.81 10.15 -17.37
N THR A 301 13.97 11.47 -17.50
CA THR A 301 13.11 12.30 -18.36
C THR A 301 13.19 11.88 -19.83
N CYS A 302 14.38 11.59 -20.32
CA CYS A 302 14.58 11.11 -21.70
C CYS A 302 13.86 9.78 -21.96
N ILE A 303 13.99 8.81 -21.04
CA ILE A 303 13.32 7.50 -21.18
C ILE A 303 11.80 7.66 -21.10
N ILE A 304 11.28 8.42 -20.15
CA ILE A 304 9.85 8.71 -20.06
C ILE A 304 9.33 9.37 -21.33
N GLY A 305 10.05 10.33 -21.89
CA GLY A 305 9.67 10.96 -23.16
C GLY A 305 9.56 9.96 -24.31
N LYS A 306 10.52 9.03 -24.44
CA LYS A 306 10.44 7.95 -25.44
C LYS A 306 9.21 7.05 -25.24
N LEU A 307 8.95 6.66 -23.98
CA LEU A 307 7.80 5.82 -23.63
C LEU A 307 6.46 6.53 -23.87
N GLN A 308 6.40 7.86 -23.70
CA GLN A 308 5.23 8.67 -24.06
C GLN A 308 5.00 8.72 -25.57
N VAL A 309 6.05 8.97 -26.36
CA VAL A 309 5.97 8.96 -27.82
C VAL A 309 5.52 7.58 -28.33
N ALA A 310 5.97 6.50 -27.69
CA ALA A 310 5.54 5.13 -27.99
C ALA A 310 4.11 4.81 -27.50
N GLY A 311 3.42 5.75 -26.86
CA GLY A 311 2.07 5.54 -26.31
C GLY A 311 1.99 4.60 -25.11
N ARG A 312 3.13 4.23 -24.52
CA ARG A 312 3.20 3.31 -23.36
C ARG A 312 2.94 4.00 -22.02
N VAL A 313 3.16 5.32 -21.94
CA VAL A 313 3.06 6.11 -20.71
C VAL A 313 2.13 7.30 -20.90
N GLY A 314 1.16 7.41 -20.00
CA GLY A 314 0.24 8.53 -19.87
C GLY A 314 0.68 9.53 -18.81
N VAL A 315 0.03 10.70 -18.79
CA VAL A 315 0.30 11.80 -17.84
C VAL A 315 -0.96 12.17 -17.08
N LYS A 316 -0.85 12.33 -15.78
CA LYS A 316 -1.88 12.92 -14.91
C LYS A 316 -1.31 14.06 -14.08
N ARG A 317 -2.12 15.09 -13.84
CA ARG A 317 -1.76 16.23 -12.99
C ARG A 317 -2.63 16.27 -11.75
N ILE A 318 -2.02 16.45 -10.58
CA ILE A 318 -2.71 16.71 -9.31
C ILE A 318 -2.04 17.94 -8.69
N GLN A 319 -2.80 19.00 -8.52
CA GLN A 319 -2.26 20.29 -8.09
C GLN A 319 -1.08 20.73 -8.98
N THR A 320 0.10 20.86 -8.43
CA THR A 320 1.34 21.21 -9.15
C THR A 320 2.14 20.00 -9.61
N ASP A 321 1.83 18.82 -9.10
CA ASP A 321 2.59 17.58 -9.40
C ASP A 321 2.17 16.94 -10.73
N VAL A 322 3.16 16.47 -11.46
CA VAL A 322 3.00 15.71 -12.71
C VAL A 322 3.33 14.25 -12.42
N PHE A 323 2.34 13.38 -12.64
CA PHE A 323 2.47 11.94 -12.49
C PHE A 323 2.44 11.24 -13.84
N TYR A 324 3.28 10.23 -13.98
CA TYR A 324 3.34 9.32 -15.12
C TYR A 324 2.76 7.96 -14.71
N GLU A 325 2.02 7.33 -15.60
CA GLU A 325 1.43 5.99 -15.38
C GLU A 325 1.55 5.15 -16.65
N ALA A 326 1.55 3.83 -16.52
CA ALA A 326 1.46 2.92 -17.66
C ALA A 326 0.06 2.98 -18.27
N ASN A 327 -0.03 3.00 -19.62
CA ASN A 327 -1.29 2.96 -20.36
C ASN A 327 -1.84 1.52 -20.44
#